data_7747390d19a02d218e87045051cd448c
#
_entry.id   7747390d19a02d218e87045051cd448c
#
_cell.length_a   1.000
_cell.length_b   1.000
_cell.length_c   1.000
_cell.angle_alpha   90.00
_cell.angle_beta   90.00
_cell.angle_gamma   90.00
#
_symmetry.space_group_name_H-M   'P 1'
#
loop_
_entity.id
_entity.type
_entity.pdbx_description
1 polymer ?
#
loop_
_entity_poly.entity_id
_entity_poly.type
_entity_poly.pdbx_seq_one_letter_code
_entity_poly.pdbx_strand_id
1 'polypeptide(L)'
;MIDQTKLPNELVFVKYTDYNDVAEWIRTLVVRGAPAIGVSGAFGIALAALQSTSKTKEDLLSDLEKAKKILFDTRPTAVNLSWALEKIMQIAEQGKTVSEIKDIVIIKAKEMAEDDISINKKMGKNGAELFQNNDTICLLYT
;
A
#
# COMPACT_ATOMS: atom_id res chain seq x y z
N MET A 1 -2.93 -9.92 -0.41
CA MET A 1 -3.96 -8.89 -0.72
C MET A 1 -5.19 -9.56 -1.29
N ILE A 2 -6.34 -8.87 -1.31
CA ILE A 2 -7.56 -9.40 -1.93
C ILE A 2 -7.53 -9.08 -3.42
N ASP A 3 -7.81 -10.08 -4.26
CA ASP A 3 -8.09 -9.87 -5.68
C ASP A 3 -9.50 -9.29 -5.84
N GLN A 4 -9.59 -7.99 -6.01
CA GLN A 4 -10.87 -7.30 -6.10
C GLN A 4 -11.62 -7.54 -7.43
N THR A 5 -10.97 -8.10 -8.43
CA THR A 5 -11.62 -8.46 -9.71
C THR A 5 -12.55 -9.66 -9.55
N LYS A 6 -12.38 -10.45 -8.49
CA LYS A 6 -13.19 -11.62 -8.19
C LYS A 6 -14.42 -11.33 -7.32
N LEU A 7 -14.43 -10.16 -6.67
CA LEU A 7 -15.54 -9.76 -5.84
C LEU A 7 -16.77 -9.34 -6.71
N PRO A 8 -17.98 -9.56 -6.27
CA PRO A 8 -18.39 -10.16 -4.99
C PRO A 8 -18.48 -11.70 -5.01
N ASN A 9 -18.25 -12.33 -6.16
CA ASN A 9 -18.52 -13.75 -6.36
C ASN A 9 -17.57 -14.65 -5.59
N GLU A 10 -16.29 -14.26 -5.50
CA GLU A 10 -15.27 -15.03 -4.83
C GLU A 10 -14.37 -14.11 -3.97
N LEU A 11 -14.03 -14.56 -2.76
CA LEU A 11 -13.02 -13.91 -1.93
C LEU A 11 -11.68 -14.63 -2.11
N VAL A 12 -10.82 -14.07 -2.94
CA VAL A 12 -9.49 -14.64 -3.25
C VAL A 12 -8.40 -13.79 -2.63
N PHE A 13 -7.51 -14.43 -1.85
CA PHE A 13 -6.30 -13.81 -1.32
C PHE A 13 -5.09 -14.19 -2.15
N VAL A 14 -4.32 -13.20 -2.55
CA VAL A 14 -3.11 -13.39 -3.36
C VAL A 14 -1.89 -12.98 -2.56
N LYS A 15 -0.83 -13.77 -2.72
CA LYS A 15 0.47 -13.52 -2.10
C LYS A 15 1.42 -12.94 -3.15
N TYR A 16 2.12 -11.88 -2.79
CA TYR A 16 3.17 -11.27 -3.59
C TYR A 16 4.53 -11.53 -2.98
N THR A 17 5.48 -11.70 -3.83
CA THR A 17 6.89 -11.85 -3.45
C THR A 17 7.78 -10.90 -4.23
N ASP A 18 7.25 -10.19 -5.23
CA ASP A 18 7.96 -9.23 -6.07
C ASP A 18 7.18 -7.89 -6.12
N TYR A 19 7.91 -6.78 -6.03
CA TYR A 19 7.31 -5.45 -6.13
C TYR A 19 6.80 -5.13 -7.55
N ASN A 20 7.35 -5.78 -8.58
CA ASN A 20 6.84 -5.65 -9.95
C ASN A 20 5.44 -6.25 -10.09
N ASP A 21 5.15 -7.37 -9.40
CA ASP A 21 3.81 -7.93 -9.34
C ASP A 21 2.84 -6.95 -8.68
N VAL A 22 3.27 -6.30 -7.58
CA VAL A 22 2.47 -5.27 -6.92
C VAL A 22 2.18 -4.11 -7.88
N ALA A 23 3.17 -3.65 -8.64
CA ALA A 23 3.00 -2.59 -9.62
C ALA A 23 1.98 -2.99 -10.70
N GLU A 24 2.08 -4.21 -11.25
CA GLU A 24 1.15 -4.70 -12.26
C GLU A 24 -0.29 -4.78 -11.74
N TRP A 25 -0.46 -5.20 -10.52
CA TRP A 25 -1.80 -5.33 -9.92
C TRP A 25 -2.44 -3.99 -9.55
N ILE A 26 -1.65 -2.98 -9.22
CA ILE A 26 -2.14 -1.61 -9.10
C ILE A 26 -2.57 -1.08 -10.48
N ARG A 27 -1.77 -1.34 -11.51
CA ARG A 27 -2.06 -0.92 -12.90
C ARG A 27 -3.32 -1.56 -13.45
N THR A 28 -3.51 -2.85 -13.24
CA THR A 28 -4.64 -3.64 -13.74
C THR A 28 -5.87 -3.60 -12.85
N LEU A 29 -5.83 -2.81 -11.78
CA LEU A 29 -6.93 -2.64 -10.84
C LEU A 29 -7.36 -3.92 -10.10
N VAL A 30 -6.48 -4.91 -10.00
CA VAL A 30 -6.65 -6.06 -9.11
C VAL A 30 -6.68 -5.58 -7.66
N VAL A 31 -5.90 -4.56 -7.36
CA VAL A 31 -6.00 -3.78 -6.12
C VAL A 31 -6.64 -2.43 -6.44
N ARG A 32 -7.75 -2.12 -5.78
CA ARG A 32 -8.53 -0.88 -5.93
C ARG A 32 -8.84 -0.28 -4.56
N GLY A 33 -9.22 1.02 -4.58
CA GLY A 33 -9.46 1.81 -3.38
C GLY A 33 -8.23 2.64 -3.02
N ALA A 34 -8.43 3.95 -2.85
CA ALA A 34 -7.32 4.90 -2.67
C ALA A 34 -6.38 4.51 -1.51
N PRO A 35 -6.86 4.20 -0.27
CA PRO A 35 -5.98 3.79 0.80
C PRO A 35 -5.30 2.44 0.53
N ALA A 36 -6.04 1.46 0.00
CA ALA A 36 -5.50 0.13 -0.31
C ALA A 36 -4.36 0.20 -1.35
N ILE A 37 -4.47 1.08 -2.35
CA ILE A 37 -3.41 1.32 -3.33
C ILE A 37 -2.18 1.93 -2.65
N GLY A 38 -2.36 2.88 -1.74
CA GLY A 38 -1.27 3.47 -0.96
C GLY A 38 -0.55 2.43 -0.09
N VAL A 39 -1.29 1.64 0.67
CA VAL A 39 -0.74 0.54 1.48
C VAL A 39 0.00 -0.47 0.60
N SER A 40 -0.57 -0.81 -0.57
CA SER A 40 0.09 -1.71 -1.53
C SER A 40 1.41 -1.16 -2.03
N GLY A 41 1.47 0.15 -2.34
CA GLY A 41 2.71 0.83 -2.71
C GLY A 41 3.78 0.76 -1.62
N ALA A 42 3.38 0.98 -0.35
CA ALA A 42 4.29 0.87 0.79
C ALA A 42 4.87 -0.55 0.93
N PHE A 43 4.03 -1.59 0.80
CA PHE A 43 4.52 -2.98 0.76
C PHE A 43 5.36 -3.29 -0.48
N GLY A 44 5.10 -2.64 -1.62
CA GLY A 44 5.95 -2.74 -2.81
C GLY A 44 7.37 -2.27 -2.52
N ILE A 45 7.55 -1.13 -1.85
CA ILE A 45 8.88 -0.66 -1.42
C ILE A 45 9.50 -1.61 -0.41
N ALA A 46 8.72 -2.16 0.54
CA ALA A 46 9.23 -3.15 1.50
C ALA A 46 9.74 -4.42 0.81
N LEU A 47 9.03 -4.91 -0.22
CA LEU A 47 9.48 -6.03 -1.04
C LEU A 47 10.76 -5.70 -1.82
N ALA A 48 10.86 -4.51 -2.42
CA ALA A 48 12.07 -4.05 -3.09
C ALA A 48 13.26 -4.01 -2.14
N ALA A 49 13.05 -3.52 -0.91
CA ALA A 49 14.10 -3.53 0.12
C ALA A 49 14.55 -4.95 0.46
N LEU A 50 13.61 -5.90 0.62
CA LEU A 50 13.94 -7.30 0.90
C LEU A 50 14.72 -7.97 -0.23
N GLN A 51 14.33 -7.69 -1.48
CA GLN A 51 14.94 -8.28 -2.67
C GLN A 51 16.30 -7.68 -3.00
N SER A 52 16.56 -6.44 -2.60
CA SER A 52 17.85 -5.79 -2.88
C SER A 52 19.01 -6.55 -2.23
N THR A 53 20.04 -6.80 -3.02
CA THR A 53 21.31 -7.41 -2.61
C THR A 53 22.37 -6.37 -2.29
N SER A 54 22.02 -5.09 -2.29
CA SER A 54 22.91 -3.96 -2.03
C SER A 54 23.61 -4.08 -0.69
N LYS A 55 24.88 -3.69 -0.65
CA LYS A 55 25.74 -3.77 0.53
C LYS A 55 25.95 -2.41 1.20
N THR A 56 25.66 -1.33 0.48
CA THR A 56 25.75 0.04 1.00
C THR A 56 24.36 0.65 1.14
N LYS A 57 24.25 1.67 2.02
CA LYS A 57 23.03 2.43 2.18
C LYS A 57 22.64 3.15 0.87
N GLU A 58 23.63 3.75 0.22
CA GLU A 58 23.47 4.52 -1.00
C GLU A 58 22.90 3.67 -2.13
N ASP A 59 23.46 2.47 -2.33
CA ASP A 59 22.97 1.54 -3.35
C ASP A 59 21.57 1.05 -3.04
N LEU A 60 21.26 0.74 -1.77
CA LEU A 60 19.91 0.33 -1.38
C LEU A 60 18.89 1.45 -1.64
N LEU A 61 19.19 2.68 -1.23
CA LEU A 61 18.30 3.83 -1.50
C LEU A 61 18.10 4.06 -2.99
N SER A 62 19.14 3.87 -3.81
CA SER A 62 19.02 3.92 -5.27
C SER A 62 18.08 2.84 -5.82
N ASP A 63 18.15 1.62 -5.28
CA ASP A 63 17.23 0.53 -5.68
C ASP A 63 15.79 0.84 -5.26
N LEU A 64 15.58 1.40 -4.07
CA LEU A 64 14.25 1.81 -3.61
C LEU A 64 13.67 2.96 -4.44
N GLU A 65 14.48 3.93 -4.88
CA GLU A 65 14.02 4.98 -5.79
C GLU A 65 13.58 4.44 -7.16
N LYS A 66 14.27 3.44 -7.70
CA LYS A 66 13.84 2.75 -8.93
C LYS A 66 12.48 2.06 -8.74
N ALA A 67 12.33 1.33 -7.62
CA ALA A 67 11.07 0.68 -7.28
C ALA A 67 9.94 1.69 -7.08
N LYS A 68 10.21 2.79 -6.36
CA LYS A 68 9.27 3.90 -6.18
C LYS A 68 8.77 4.44 -7.52
N LYS A 69 9.70 4.67 -8.46
CA LYS A 69 9.33 5.16 -9.80
C LYS A 69 8.41 4.18 -10.52
N ILE A 70 8.74 2.90 -10.53
CA ILE A 70 7.91 1.85 -11.16
C ILE A 70 6.50 1.81 -10.56
N LEU A 71 6.39 1.85 -9.23
CA LEU A 71 5.11 1.87 -8.53
C LEU A 71 4.32 3.14 -8.81
N PHE A 72 4.96 4.31 -8.76
CA PHE A 72 4.32 5.61 -9.04
C PHE A 72 3.77 5.66 -10.47
N ASP A 73 4.54 5.19 -11.47
CA ASP A 73 4.17 5.23 -12.88
C ASP A 73 2.95 4.32 -13.20
N THR A 74 2.53 3.46 -12.27
CA THR A 74 1.31 2.67 -12.44
C THR A 74 0.06 3.51 -12.42
N ARG A 75 0.00 4.52 -11.52
CA ARG A 75 -1.13 5.44 -11.36
C ARG A 75 -0.66 6.82 -10.87
N PRO A 76 -0.09 7.67 -11.74
CA PRO A 76 0.52 8.94 -11.34
C PRO A 76 -0.45 9.92 -10.68
N THR A 77 -1.76 9.78 -10.93
CA THR A 77 -2.80 10.64 -10.35
C THR A 77 -3.35 10.13 -9.01
N ALA A 78 -2.90 8.95 -8.55
CA ALA A 78 -3.36 8.38 -7.27
C ALA A 78 -2.64 9.02 -6.09
N VAL A 79 -3.25 10.03 -5.49
CA VAL A 79 -2.67 10.83 -4.39
C VAL A 79 -2.19 9.96 -3.22
N ASN A 80 -2.99 8.96 -2.83
CA ASN A 80 -2.62 8.07 -1.72
C ASN A 80 -1.40 7.19 -2.05
N LEU A 81 -1.23 6.80 -3.33
CA LEU A 81 -0.04 6.08 -3.75
C LEU A 81 1.21 6.95 -3.60
N SER A 82 1.17 8.16 -4.17
CA SER A 82 2.28 9.11 -4.08
C SER A 82 2.65 9.40 -2.62
N TRP A 83 1.65 9.72 -1.81
CA TRP A 83 1.84 9.98 -0.38
C TRP A 83 2.49 8.81 0.37
N ALA A 84 2.03 7.58 0.11
CA ALA A 84 2.56 6.40 0.76
C ALA A 84 4.01 6.11 0.35
N LEU A 85 4.30 6.23 -0.95
CA LEU A 85 5.65 6.05 -1.48
C LEU A 85 6.62 7.09 -0.90
N GLU A 86 6.24 8.38 -0.86
CA GLU A 86 7.06 9.43 -0.24
C GLU A 86 7.31 9.15 1.24
N LYS A 87 6.27 8.79 1.98
CA LYS A 87 6.38 8.52 3.42
C LYS A 87 7.31 7.36 3.73
N ILE A 88 7.24 6.27 2.97
CA ILE A 88 8.12 5.11 3.12
C ILE A 88 9.58 5.49 2.78
N MET A 89 9.82 6.27 1.74
CA MET A 89 11.15 6.70 1.35
C MET A 89 11.79 7.62 2.41
N GLN A 90 11.02 8.56 2.97
CA GLN A 90 11.49 9.40 4.09
C GLN A 90 11.92 8.58 5.31
N ILE A 91 11.25 7.47 5.58
CA ILE A 91 11.63 6.54 6.66
C ILE A 91 12.92 5.78 6.26
N ALA A 92 13.01 5.30 5.02
CA ALA A 92 14.20 4.61 4.54
C ALA A 92 15.49 5.45 4.67
N GLU A 93 15.41 6.75 4.39
CA GLU A 93 16.52 7.69 4.50
C GLU A 93 17.08 7.83 5.94
N GLN A 94 16.23 7.60 6.96
CA GLN A 94 16.63 7.71 8.37
C GLN A 94 17.49 6.55 8.84
N GLY A 95 17.40 5.38 8.20
CA GLY A 95 18.21 4.22 8.55
C GLY A 95 19.69 4.46 8.27
N LYS A 96 20.55 3.95 9.13
CA LYS A 96 22.00 4.12 9.06
C LYS A 96 22.71 2.97 8.34
N THR A 97 22.09 1.79 8.36
CA THR A 97 22.63 0.57 7.75
C THR A 97 21.62 -0.07 6.84
N VAL A 98 22.07 -0.91 5.92
CA VAL A 98 21.20 -1.70 5.02
C VAL A 98 20.17 -2.52 5.81
N SER A 99 20.60 -3.18 6.89
CA SER A 99 19.71 -3.98 7.73
C SER A 99 18.63 -3.09 8.38
N GLU A 100 19.04 -1.99 9.00
CA GLU A 100 18.13 -1.05 9.65
C GLU A 100 17.10 -0.48 8.66
N ILE A 101 17.53 -0.09 7.45
CA ILE A 101 16.62 0.41 6.40
C ILE A 101 15.55 -0.65 6.06
N LYS A 102 15.99 -1.89 5.84
CA LYS A 102 15.05 -2.99 5.55
C LYS A 102 14.02 -3.18 6.66
N ASP A 103 14.48 -3.18 7.90
CA ASP A 103 13.61 -3.39 9.07
C ASP A 103 12.60 -2.26 9.25
N ILE A 104 13.04 -0.99 9.23
CA ILE A 104 12.15 0.16 9.44
C ILE A 104 11.12 0.33 8.31
N VAL A 105 11.50 0.04 7.07
CA VAL A 105 10.59 0.08 5.91
C VAL A 105 9.49 -0.98 6.04
N ILE A 106 9.84 -2.22 6.45
CA ILE A 106 8.87 -3.29 6.67
C ILE A 106 7.93 -2.94 7.83
N ILE A 107 8.48 -2.46 8.95
CA ILE A 107 7.68 -2.04 10.11
C ILE A 107 6.71 -0.95 9.67
N LYS A 108 7.19 0.06 8.96
CA LYS A 108 6.35 1.18 8.53
C LYS A 108 5.24 0.78 7.57
N ALA A 109 5.52 -0.12 6.62
CA ALA A 109 4.49 -0.65 5.73
C ALA A 109 3.38 -1.40 6.49
N LYS A 110 3.74 -2.16 7.52
CA LYS A 110 2.77 -2.84 8.41
C LYS A 110 1.96 -1.84 9.23
N GLU A 111 2.60 -0.84 9.84
CA GLU A 111 1.90 0.23 10.59
C GLU A 111 0.88 0.95 9.70
N MET A 112 1.25 1.29 8.46
CA MET A 112 0.33 1.94 7.52
C MET A 112 -0.90 1.08 7.22
N ALA A 113 -0.75 -0.25 7.12
CA ALA A 113 -1.86 -1.16 6.94
C ALA A 113 -2.76 -1.25 8.18
N GLU A 114 -2.17 -1.30 9.37
CA GLU A 114 -2.90 -1.34 10.65
C GLU A 114 -3.65 -0.02 10.89
N ASP A 115 -3.02 1.11 10.58
CA ASP A 115 -3.64 2.44 10.67
C ASP A 115 -4.86 2.52 9.73
N ASP A 116 -4.73 2.07 8.47
CA ASP A 116 -5.85 2.04 7.52
C ASP A 116 -7.02 1.19 8.04
N ILE A 117 -6.75 -0.01 8.54
CA ILE A 117 -7.77 -0.87 9.15
C ILE A 117 -8.44 -0.18 10.34
N SER A 118 -7.67 0.45 11.21
CA SER A 118 -8.17 1.17 12.39
C SER A 118 -9.07 2.34 11.99
N ILE A 119 -8.63 3.14 11.02
CA ILE A 119 -9.40 4.28 10.48
C ILE A 119 -10.72 3.80 9.89
N ASN A 120 -10.69 2.76 9.06
CA ASN A 120 -11.89 2.22 8.42
C ASN A 120 -12.88 1.67 9.46
N LYS A 121 -12.42 0.94 10.48
CA LYS A 121 -13.27 0.48 11.59
C LYS A 121 -13.91 1.63 12.35
N LYS A 122 -13.14 2.70 12.62
CA LYS A 122 -13.64 3.89 13.31
C LYS A 122 -14.67 4.64 12.47
N MET A 123 -14.42 4.82 11.17
CA MET A 123 -15.39 5.42 10.25
C MET A 123 -16.68 4.61 10.20
N GLY A 124 -16.57 3.27 10.05
CA GLY A 124 -17.73 2.39 10.03
C GLY A 124 -18.54 2.45 11.33
N LYS A 125 -17.89 2.49 12.49
CA LYS A 125 -18.57 2.65 13.78
C LYS A 125 -19.31 3.99 13.86
N ASN A 126 -18.64 5.09 13.56
CA ASN A 126 -19.24 6.42 13.61
C ASN A 126 -20.41 6.55 12.60
N GLY A 127 -20.24 5.97 11.41
CA GLY A 127 -21.31 5.95 10.40
C GLY A 127 -22.51 5.13 10.84
N ALA A 128 -22.29 3.96 11.45
CA ALA A 128 -23.37 3.10 11.91
C ALA A 128 -24.30 3.77 12.95
N GLU A 129 -23.76 4.70 13.74
CA GLU A 129 -24.54 5.46 14.75
C GLU A 129 -25.55 6.43 14.12
N LEU A 130 -25.43 6.73 12.82
CA LEU A 130 -26.34 7.64 12.08
C LEU A 130 -27.56 6.93 11.51
N PHE A 131 -27.59 5.59 11.51
CA PHE A 131 -28.64 4.81 10.86
C PHE A 131 -29.55 4.12 11.88
N GLN A 132 -30.81 3.96 11.48
CA GLN A 132 -31.83 3.20 12.20
C GLN A 132 -32.23 1.95 11.42
N ASN A 133 -32.91 1.03 12.10
CA ASN A 133 -33.46 -0.14 11.41
C ASN A 133 -34.41 0.28 10.29
N ASN A 134 -34.25 -0.32 9.13
CA ASN A 134 -35.00 -0.06 7.89
C ASN A 134 -34.61 1.21 7.13
N ASP A 135 -33.54 1.91 7.52
CA ASP A 135 -33.03 3.00 6.69
C ASP A 135 -32.48 2.45 5.35
N THR A 136 -32.68 3.22 4.30
CA THR A 136 -32.08 2.96 2.99
C THR A 136 -30.88 3.84 2.79
N ILE A 137 -29.74 3.22 2.48
CA ILE A 137 -28.48 3.92 2.25
C ILE A 137 -28.16 3.92 0.76
N CYS A 138 -27.95 5.09 0.17
CA CYS A 138 -27.44 5.23 -1.19
C CYS A 138 -25.96 5.63 -1.14
N LEU A 139 -25.10 4.84 -1.79
CA LEU A 139 -23.66 5.08 -1.81
C LEU A 139 -23.22 6.01 -2.95
N LEU A 140 -24.01 6.12 -4.00
CA LEU A 140 -23.69 6.92 -5.17
C LEU A 140 -24.97 7.47 -5.81
N TYR A 141 -24.98 8.77 -6.09
CA TYR A 141 -25.98 9.40 -6.96
C TYR A 141 -25.33 9.64 -8.33
N THR A 142 -25.89 9.06 -9.37
CA THR A 142 -25.52 9.30 -10.76
C THR A 142 -26.52 10.22 -11.43
#